data_f02bfb58b3d84ea3ff9f544d49043bd0
#
_entry.id   f02bfb58b3d84ea3ff9f544d49043bd0
#
_cell.length_a   1.000
_cell.length_b   1.000
_cell.length_c   1.000
_cell.angle_alpha   90.00
_cell.angle_beta   90.00
_cell.angle_gamma   90.00
#
_symmetry.space_group_name_H-M   'P 1'
#
loop_
_entity.id
_entity.type
_entity.pdbx_description
1 polymer ?
#
loop_
_entity_poly.entity_id
_entity_poly.type
_entity_poly.pdbx_seq_one_letter_code
_entity_poly.pdbx_strand_id
1 'polypeptide(L)'
;FTYIKTTSGWVYTAFIIDVFARAIVGWKVSNRMNTDMVMAALNQAIADRNNPKDVIHHSDRGVQYLSIRYTDKMCDSGIIASVGTTGDSYDNALAETVNGLYKSEVIDYLKENWTGINDVELATLEWVDWFNKIRLHSTIGYVSPFEFEKRYYDNLILSGMAA
;
A
#
# COMPACT_ATOMS: atom_id res chain seq x y z
N PHE A 1 -7.62 3.47 2.18
CA PHE A 1 -7.17 3.77 3.57
C PHE A 1 -8.15 3.20 4.60
N THR A 2 -7.68 3.07 5.84
CA THR A 2 -8.49 2.63 6.98
C THR A 2 -8.32 3.58 8.17
N TYR A 3 -9.16 3.44 9.19
CA TYR A 3 -9.13 4.28 10.38
C TYR A 3 -9.15 3.44 11.66
N ILE A 4 -8.45 3.92 12.68
CA ILE A 4 -8.25 3.27 13.97
C ILE A 4 -8.66 4.25 15.08
N LYS A 5 -9.46 3.78 16.03
CA LYS A 5 -9.81 4.57 17.21
C LYS A 5 -8.72 4.42 18.26
N THR A 6 -8.17 5.54 18.71
CA THR A 6 -7.19 5.58 19.82
C THR A 6 -7.74 6.43 20.98
N THR A 7 -7.05 6.40 22.12
CA THR A 7 -7.43 7.26 23.26
C THR A 7 -7.23 8.74 22.95
N SER A 8 -6.32 9.08 22.02
CA SER A 8 -6.05 10.46 21.60
C SER A 8 -6.86 10.91 20.38
N GLY A 9 -7.80 10.08 19.89
CA GLY A 9 -8.65 10.39 18.74
C GLY A 9 -8.50 9.38 17.61
N TRP A 10 -8.92 9.79 16.40
CA TRP A 10 -8.84 8.94 15.22
C TRP A 10 -7.48 9.02 14.54
N VAL A 11 -6.97 7.87 14.15
CA VAL A 11 -5.75 7.71 13.35
C VAL A 11 -6.12 7.01 12.05
N TYR A 12 -5.48 7.41 10.96
CA TYR A 12 -5.75 6.92 9.61
C TYR A 12 -4.50 6.28 9.03
N THR A 13 -4.65 5.18 8.31
CA THR A 13 -3.55 4.51 7.62
C THR A 13 -3.89 4.36 6.13
N ALA A 14 -2.99 4.82 5.26
CA ALA A 14 -3.04 4.60 3.81
C ALA A 14 -2.00 3.57 3.40
N PHE A 15 -2.35 2.71 2.43
CA PHE A 15 -1.46 1.73 1.82
C PHE A 15 -1.46 1.90 0.30
N ILE A 16 -0.30 1.68 -0.32
CA ILE A 16 -0.14 1.49 -1.76
C ILE A 16 0.43 0.10 -1.98
N ILE A 17 -0.22 -0.66 -2.85
CA ILE A 17 0.05 -2.07 -3.03
C ILE A 17 0.45 -2.32 -4.48
N ASP A 18 1.55 -3.00 -4.70
CA ASP A 18 1.94 -3.53 -5.99
C ASP A 18 1.08 -4.75 -6.30
N VAL A 19 0.29 -4.65 -7.39
CA VAL A 19 -0.64 -5.69 -7.81
C VAL A 19 0.09 -6.96 -8.25
N PHE A 20 1.28 -6.84 -8.83
CA PHE A 20 2.08 -7.98 -9.31
C PHE A 20 2.62 -8.83 -8.15
N ALA A 21 3.38 -8.22 -7.26
CA ALA A 21 4.03 -8.93 -6.15
C ALA A 21 3.14 -9.04 -4.90
N ARG A 22 2.01 -8.33 -4.85
CA ARG A 22 1.16 -8.17 -3.66
C ARG A 22 1.87 -7.44 -2.51
N ALA A 23 2.98 -6.79 -2.79
CA ALA A 23 3.78 -6.07 -1.80
C ALA A 23 3.16 -4.72 -1.44
N ILE A 24 3.24 -4.35 -0.17
CA ILE A 24 2.95 -2.99 0.28
C ILE A 24 4.20 -2.14 0.03
N VAL A 25 4.13 -1.25 -0.95
CA VAL A 25 5.27 -0.44 -1.41
C VAL A 25 5.23 1.00 -0.90
N GLY A 26 4.12 1.43 -0.34
CA GLY A 26 3.99 2.73 0.30
C GLY A 26 2.91 2.69 1.37
N TRP A 27 3.17 3.40 2.47
CA TRP A 27 2.19 3.55 3.53
C TRP A 27 2.43 4.82 4.35
N LYS A 28 1.38 5.30 4.99
CA LYS A 28 1.47 6.43 5.92
C LYS A 28 0.37 6.34 6.97
N VAL A 29 0.80 6.55 8.22
CA VAL A 29 -0.10 6.75 9.36
C VAL A 29 -0.22 8.25 9.64
N SER A 30 -1.42 8.74 9.92
CA SER A 30 -1.69 10.16 10.16
C SER A 30 -2.88 10.35 11.11
N ASN A 31 -2.86 11.42 11.87
CA ASN A 31 -4.02 11.86 12.66
C ASN A 31 -5.01 12.71 11.83
N ARG A 32 -4.74 12.91 10.54
CA ARG A 32 -5.61 13.65 9.60
C ARG A 32 -5.73 12.89 8.30
N MET A 33 -6.97 12.72 7.86
CA MET A 33 -7.29 12.17 6.56
C MET A 33 -7.26 13.29 5.52
N ASN A 34 -6.10 13.57 4.96
CA ASN A 34 -5.89 14.65 4.00
C ASN A 34 -4.99 14.20 2.83
N THR A 35 -4.84 15.08 1.83
CA THR A 35 -3.97 14.84 0.67
C THR A 35 -2.52 14.58 1.06
N ASP A 36 -2.00 15.22 2.12
CA ASP A 36 -0.60 15.05 2.54
C ASP A 36 -0.31 13.61 2.98
N MET A 37 -1.29 12.93 3.61
CA MET A 37 -1.15 11.53 4.01
C MET A 37 -0.98 10.61 2.78
N VAL A 38 -1.85 10.73 1.79
CA VAL A 38 -1.79 9.89 0.59
C VAL A 38 -0.60 10.26 -0.30
N MET A 39 -0.19 11.53 -0.32
CA MET A 39 1.03 12.00 -0.98
C MET A 39 2.29 11.40 -0.36
N ALA A 40 2.36 11.29 0.97
CA ALA A 40 3.49 10.69 1.65
C ALA A 40 3.62 9.19 1.29
N ALA A 41 2.51 8.45 1.28
CA ALA A 41 2.49 7.05 0.85
C ALA A 41 2.89 6.91 -0.63
N LEU A 42 2.41 7.80 -1.51
CA LEU A 42 2.78 7.78 -2.94
C LEU A 42 4.27 8.06 -3.15
N ASN A 43 4.83 9.07 -2.48
CA ASN A 43 6.25 9.38 -2.58
C ASN A 43 7.13 8.22 -2.12
N GLN A 44 6.74 7.53 -1.04
CA GLN A 44 7.41 6.32 -0.58
C GLN A 44 7.38 5.22 -1.63
N ALA A 45 6.21 4.94 -2.22
CA ALA A 45 6.05 3.91 -3.25
C ALA A 45 6.88 4.21 -4.51
N ILE A 46 6.91 5.48 -4.95
CA ILE A 46 7.72 5.92 -6.08
C ILE A 46 9.23 5.70 -5.80
N ALA A 47 9.68 6.05 -4.60
CA ALA A 47 11.08 5.88 -4.21
C ALA A 47 11.45 4.40 -4.06
N ASP A 48 10.60 3.59 -3.42
CA ASP A 48 10.80 2.15 -3.23
C ASP A 48 10.91 1.40 -4.57
N ARG A 49 10.16 1.85 -5.58
CA ARG A 49 10.17 1.30 -6.94
C ARG A 49 11.14 2.00 -7.92
N ASN A 50 12.12 2.78 -7.41
CA ASN A 50 13.12 3.48 -8.21
C ASN A 50 12.53 4.36 -9.32
N ASN A 51 11.52 5.14 -9.01
CA ASN A 51 10.81 6.04 -9.94
C ASN A 51 10.26 5.31 -11.17
N PRO A 52 9.33 4.37 -11.00
CA PRO A 52 8.77 3.57 -12.08
C PRO A 52 8.08 4.46 -13.11
N LYS A 53 8.09 4.04 -14.38
CA LYS A 53 7.42 4.71 -15.48
C LYS A 53 6.34 3.81 -16.07
N ASP A 54 5.34 4.43 -16.66
CA ASP A 54 4.24 3.75 -17.36
C ASP A 54 3.44 2.77 -16.47
N VAL A 55 3.47 3.00 -15.15
CA VAL A 55 2.67 2.25 -14.18
C VAL A 55 1.29 2.87 -14.08
N ILE A 56 0.27 2.03 -14.05
CA ILE A 56 -1.11 2.46 -13.80
C ILE A 56 -1.37 2.44 -12.29
N HIS A 57 -1.75 3.58 -11.73
CA HIS A 57 -2.15 3.70 -10.34
C HIS A 57 -3.67 3.77 -10.24
N HIS A 58 -4.26 2.73 -9.64
CA HIS A 58 -5.69 2.67 -9.36
C HIS A 58 -5.98 3.26 -7.98
N SER A 59 -6.94 4.16 -7.91
CA SER A 59 -7.43 4.73 -6.65
C SER A 59 -8.96 4.79 -6.66
N ASP A 60 -9.55 4.84 -5.48
CA ASP A 60 -10.96 5.16 -5.35
C ASP A 60 -11.23 6.65 -5.64
N ARG A 61 -12.50 7.05 -5.64
CA ARG A 61 -12.92 8.45 -5.86
C ARG A 61 -12.83 9.31 -4.60
N GLY A 62 -12.04 8.92 -3.62
CA GLY A 62 -11.80 9.75 -2.44
C GLY A 62 -11.23 11.12 -2.83
N VAL A 63 -11.75 12.18 -2.21
CA VAL A 63 -11.33 13.57 -2.52
C VAL A 63 -9.83 13.80 -2.39
N GLN A 64 -9.14 13.01 -1.58
CA GLN A 64 -7.70 13.08 -1.39
C GLN A 64 -6.93 12.68 -2.64
N TYR A 65 -7.43 11.68 -3.39
CA TYR A 65 -6.84 11.18 -4.63
C TYR A 65 -7.23 12.03 -5.86
N LEU A 66 -8.32 12.78 -5.76
CA LEU A 66 -8.76 13.71 -6.80
C LEU A 66 -8.13 15.11 -6.67
N SER A 67 -7.29 15.32 -5.67
CA SER A 67 -6.62 16.60 -5.49
C SER A 67 -5.64 16.88 -6.64
N ILE A 68 -5.59 18.13 -7.09
CA ILE A 68 -4.66 18.58 -8.15
C ILE A 68 -3.22 18.20 -7.81
N ARG A 69 -2.79 18.39 -6.57
CA ARG A 69 -1.44 18.03 -6.11
C ARG A 69 -1.12 16.54 -6.29
N TYR A 70 -2.09 15.66 -6.06
CA TYR A 70 -1.90 14.22 -6.20
C TYR A 70 -1.80 13.81 -7.66
N THR A 71 -2.67 14.35 -8.50
CA THR A 71 -2.65 14.09 -9.96
C THR A 71 -1.43 14.66 -10.65
N ASP A 72 -1.02 15.87 -10.29
CA ASP A 72 0.21 16.49 -10.81
C ASP A 72 1.44 15.64 -10.44
N LYS A 73 1.53 15.18 -9.19
CA LYS A 73 2.64 14.32 -8.76
C LYS A 73 2.72 13.02 -9.55
N MET A 74 1.59 12.38 -9.84
CA MET A 74 1.57 11.17 -10.66
C MET A 74 2.04 11.48 -12.09
N CYS A 75 1.53 12.56 -12.69
CA CYS A 75 1.91 13.00 -14.03
C CYS A 75 3.42 13.27 -14.12
N ASP A 76 3.97 14.06 -13.18
CA ASP A 76 5.40 14.39 -13.11
C ASP A 76 6.28 13.13 -12.93
N SER A 77 5.75 12.12 -12.26
CA SER A 77 6.43 10.84 -12.05
C SER A 77 6.26 9.86 -13.22
N GLY A 78 5.49 10.20 -14.26
CA GLY A 78 5.18 9.31 -15.38
C GLY A 78 4.26 8.15 -15.00
N ILE A 79 3.40 8.35 -14.00
CA ILE A 79 2.42 7.37 -13.54
C ILE A 79 1.06 7.74 -14.14
N ILE A 80 0.37 6.76 -14.69
CA ILE A 80 -0.95 6.91 -15.29
C ILE A 80 -2.02 6.76 -14.20
N ALA A 81 -2.80 7.81 -13.97
CA ALA A 81 -3.91 7.74 -13.04
C ALA A 81 -5.10 7.00 -13.66
N SER A 82 -5.60 6.00 -12.96
CA SER A 82 -6.88 5.37 -13.25
C SER A 82 -7.80 5.53 -12.04
N VAL A 83 -8.82 6.34 -12.22
CA VAL A 83 -9.89 6.48 -11.21
C VAL A 83 -10.98 5.50 -11.61
N GLY A 84 -11.19 4.47 -10.79
CA GLY A 84 -12.14 3.39 -11.06
C GLY A 84 -13.51 3.90 -11.49
N THR A 85 -14.08 3.31 -12.53
CA THR A 85 -15.47 3.52 -12.90
C THR A 85 -16.37 2.93 -11.81
N THR A 86 -17.60 3.46 -11.70
CA THR A 86 -18.58 2.92 -10.76
C THR A 86 -18.89 1.47 -11.16
N GLY A 87 -18.30 0.48 -10.45
CA GLY A 87 -18.49 -0.94 -10.76
C GLY A 87 -17.23 -1.77 -10.98
N ASP A 88 -16.06 -1.18 -11.03
CA ASP A 88 -14.78 -1.92 -11.07
C ASP A 88 -14.44 -2.45 -9.67
N SER A 89 -15.16 -3.52 -9.28
CA SER A 89 -14.97 -4.18 -7.98
C SER A 89 -13.61 -4.87 -7.83
N TYR A 90 -12.93 -5.15 -8.95
CA TYR A 90 -11.65 -5.86 -8.94
C TYR A 90 -10.49 -4.98 -8.47
N ASP A 91 -10.45 -3.72 -8.90
CA ASP A 91 -9.36 -2.79 -8.58
C ASP A 91 -9.36 -2.40 -7.10
N ASN A 92 -10.52 -2.37 -6.46
CA ASN A 92 -10.66 -2.07 -5.04
C ASN A 92 -10.52 -3.31 -4.13
N ALA A 93 -10.77 -4.53 -4.66
CA ALA A 93 -10.79 -5.76 -3.86
C ALA A 93 -9.44 -6.06 -3.18
N LEU A 94 -8.31 -5.77 -3.84
CA LEU A 94 -6.99 -5.95 -3.24
C LEU A 94 -6.76 -4.96 -2.10
N ALA A 95 -7.09 -3.70 -2.29
CA ALA A 95 -6.96 -2.67 -1.26
C ALA A 95 -7.86 -2.95 -0.06
N GLU A 96 -9.09 -3.39 -0.29
CA GLU A 96 -10.02 -3.82 0.76
C GLU A 96 -9.49 -5.03 1.51
N THR A 97 -8.92 -6.02 0.80
CA THR A 97 -8.30 -7.19 1.41
C THR A 97 -7.15 -6.80 2.33
N VAL A 98 -6.23 -5.95 1.88
CA VAL A 98 -5.09 -5.50 2.69
C VAL A 98 -5.56 -4.70 3.91
N ASN A 99 -6.53 -3.81 3.74
CA ASN A 99 -7.12 -3.08 4.87
C ASN A 99 -7.81 -4.02 5.88
N GLY A 100 -8.50 -5.06 5.40
CA GLY A 100 -9.13 -6.08 6.24
C GLY A 100 -8.10 -6.89 7.02
N LEU A 101 -7.04 -7.36 6.35
CA LEU A 101 -5.92 -8.07 6.99
C LEU A 101 -5.23 -7.21 8.03
N TYR A 102 -4.91 -5.96 7.73
CA TYR A 102 -4.32 -5.04 8.67
C TYR A 102 -5.19 -4.87 9.93
N LYS A 103 -6.50 -4.69 9.76
CA LYS A 103 -7.40 -4.60 10.91
C LYS A 103 -7.40 -5.87 11.74
N SER A 104 -7.55 -7.03 11.12
CA SER A 104 -7.64 -8.30 11.84
C SER A 104 -6.31 -8.73 12.46
N GLU A 105 -5.19 -8.56 11.74
CA GLU A 105 -3.87 -9.06 12.14
C GLU A 105 -3.12 -8.09 13.08
N VAL A 106 -3.45 -6.79 13.07
CA VAL A 106 -2.81 -5.78 13.91
C VAL A 106 -3.80 -5.22 14.92
N ILE A 107 -4.83 -4.55 14.45
CA ILE A 107 -5.68 -3.71 15.31
C ILE A 107 -6.53 -4.55 16.26
N ASP A 108 -7.18 -5.59 15.73
CA ASP A 108 -8.05 -6.45 16.53
C ASP A 108 -7.29 -7.57 17.26
N TYR A 109 -6.19 -8.07 16.65
CA TYR A 109 -5.38 -9.14 17.23
C TYR A 109 -4.61 -8.69 18.46
N LEU A 110 -3.91 -7.57 18.39
CA LEU A 110 -3.15 -7.04 19.50
C LEU A 110 -4.04 -6.56 20.63
N LYS A 111 -5.30 -6.16 20.32
CA LYS A 111 -6.29 -5.66 21.30
C LYS A 111 -5.72 -4.64 22.28
N GLU A 112 -4.67 -3.94 21.86
CA GLU A 112 -4.01 -2.94 22.67
C GLU A 112 -4.89 -1.70 22.82
N ASN A 113 -4.74 -1.03 23.93
CA ASN A 113 -5.30 0.32 24.10
C ASN A 113 -4.42 1.29 23.31
N TRP A 114 -4.69 1.45 22.03
CA TRP A 114 -4.00 2.39 21.16
C TRP A 114 -4.04 3.78 21.77
N THR A 115 -2.87 4.33 22.13
CA THR A 115 -2.81 5.63 22.80
C THR A 115 -2.81 6.77 21.79
N GLY A 116 -2.22 6.58 20.63
CA GLY A 116 -2.17 7.58 19.57
C GLY A 116 -1.44 7.12 18.32
N ILE A 117 -0.98 8.09 17.55
CA ILE A 117 -0.36 7.85 16.24
C ILE A 117 0.93 7.03 16.34
N ASN A 118 1.75 7.24 17.35
CA ASN A 118 3.06 6.58 17.45
C ASN A 118 2.94 5.07 17.60
N ASP A 119 1.99 4.59 18.43
CA ASP A 119 1.78 3.16 18.63
C ASP A 119 1.29 2.51 17.34
N VAL A 120 0.34 3.17 16.66
CA VAL A 120 -0.20 2.69 15.39
C VAL A 120 0.88 2.71 14.29
N GLU A 121 1.73 3.74 14.25
CA GLU A 121 2.81 3.83 13.25
C GLU A 121 3.86 2.74 13.46
N LEU A 122 4.25 2.47 14.71
CA LEU A 122 5.19 1.37 15.02
C LEU A 122 4.61 0.00 14.65
N ALA A 123 3.39 -0.30 15.07
CA ALA A 123 2.74 -1.56 14.74
C ALA A 123 2.53 -1.72 13.23
N THR A 124 2.24 -0.62 12.51
CA THR A 124 2.13 -0.64 11.05
C THR A 124 3.46 -0.95 10.38
N LEU A 125 4.55 -0.34 10.85
CA LEU A 125 5.91 -0.60 10.35
C LEU A 125 6.27 -2.08 10.49
N GLU A 126 6.09 -2.65 11.67
CA GLU A 126 6.40 -4.05 11.96
C GLU A 126 5.53 -5.00 11.11
N TRP A 127 4.24 -4.70 10.99
CA TRP A 127 3.34 -5.51 10.19
C TRP A 127 3.66 -5.45 8.69
N VAL A 128 3.96 -4.27 8.14
CA VAL A 128 4.34 -4.14 6.71
C VAL A 128 5.62 -4.91 6.42
N ASP A 129 6.62 -4.84 7.31
CA ASP A 129 7.85 -5.61 7.16
C ASP A 129 7.58 -7.12 7.16
N TRP A 130 6.81 -7.60 8.13
CA TRP A 130 6.38 -8.99 8.21
C TRP A 130 5.52 -9.42 7.01
N PHE A 131 4.56 -8.57 6.60
CA PHE A 131 3.67 -8.82 5.45
C PHE A 131 4.46 -9.03 4.17
N ASN A 132 5.44 -8.19 3.90
CA ASN A 132 6.24 -8.23 2.68
C ASN A 132 7.29 -9.35 2.67
N LYS A 133 7.88 -9.68 3.84
CA LYS A 133 9.03 -10.59 3.91
C LYS A 133 8.69 -12.01 4.37
N ILE A 134 7.64 -12.17 5.18
CA ILE A 134 7.40 -13.44 5.90
C ILE A 134 6.01 -14.00 5.62
N ARG A 135 4.97 -13.15 5.57
CA ARG A 135 3.60 -13.57 5.38
C ARG A 135 3.42 -14.33 4.07
N LEU A 136 2.87 -15.54 4.13
CA LEU A 136 2.61 -16.36 2.95
C LEU A 136 1.26 -15.97 2.32
N HIS A 137 1.24 -15.86 1.00
CA HIS A 137 0.06 -15.48 0.24
C HIS A 137 -0.31 -16.57 -0.78
N SER A 138 -1.51 -17.14 -0.66
CA SER A 138 -1.98 -18.22 -1.54
C SER A 138 -2.07 -17.78 -3.00
N THR A 139 -2.42 -16.52 -3.26
CA THR A 139 -2.58 -15.97 -4.61
C THR A 139 -1.28 -15.87 -5.42
N ILE A 140 -0.13 -15.95 -4.76
CA ILE A 140 1.20 -15.92 -5.37
C ILE A 140 2.02 -17.18 -5.08
N GLY A 141 1.35 -18.28 -4.76
CA GLY A 141 1.97 -19.58 -4.60
C GLY A 141 2.54 -19.88 -3.20
N TYR A 142 1.91 -19.34 -2.17
CA TYR A 142 2.31 -19.55 -0.75
C TYR A 142 3.75 -19.12 -0.45
N VAL A 143 4.15 -18.01 -1.01
CA VAL A 143 5.41 -17.33 -0.70
C VAL A 143 5.12 -15.91 -0.22
N SER A 144 6.14 -15.23 0.33
CA SER A 144 6.02 -13.82 0.66
C SER A 144 6.11 -12.94 -0.60
N PRO A 145 5.55 -11.73 -0.58
CA PRO A 145 5.65 -10.77 -1.69
C PRO A 145 7.08 -10.57 -2.21
N PHE A 146 8.04 -10.35 -1.32
CA PHE A 146 9.43 -10.13 -1.72
C PHE A 146 10.10 -11.39 -2.27
N GLU A 147 9.76 -12.57 -1.75
CA GLU A 147 10.25 -13.83 -2.30
C GLU A 147 9.69 -14.09 -3.69
N PHE A 148 8.40 -13.82 -3.91
CA PHE A 148 7.76 -13.93 -5.22
C PHE A 148 8.44 -13.03 -6.25
N GLU A 149 8.65 -11.77 -5.91
CA GLU A 149 9.29 -10.79 -6.78
C GLU A 149 10.74 -11.19 -7.09
N LYS A 150 11.50 -11.59 -6.07
CA LYS A 150 12.87 -12.07 -6.22
C LYS A 150 12.96 -13.25 -7.18
N ARG A 151 12.11 -14.27 -7.01
CA ARG A 151 12.05 -15.44 -7.90
C ARG A 151 11.77 -15.07 -9.34
N TYR A 152 10.89 -14.11 -9.56
CA TYR A 152 10.57 -13.61 -10.89
C TYR A 152 11.80 -12.99 -11.57
N TYR A 153 12.49 -12.09 -10.90
CA TYR A 153 13.68 -11.45 -11.47
C TYR A 153 14.86 -12.40 -11.62
N ASP A 154 15.08 -13.32 -10.69
CA ASP A 154 16.10 -14.36 -10.81
C ASP A 154 15.86 -15.22 -12.08
N ASN A 155 14.62 -15.59 -12.35
CA ASN A 155 14.26 -16.33 -13.56
C ASN A 155 14.46 -15.52 -14.84
N LEU A 156 14.19 -14.22 -14.85
CA LEU A 156 14.47 -13.35 -15.99
C LEU A 156 15.96 -13.29 -16.30
N ILE A 157 16.80 -13.15 -15.30
CA ILE A 157 18.27 -13.16 -15.46
C ILE A 157 18.74 -14.50 -16.04
N LEU A 158 18.27 -15.62 -15.49
CA LEU A 158 18.63 -16.97 -15.96
C LEU A 158 18.16 -17.23 -17.41
N SER A 159 17.04 -16.66 -17.84
CA SER A 159 16.52 -16.80 -19.20
C SER A 159 17.21 -15.89 -20.22
N GLY A 160 18.14 -15.03 -19.80
CA GLY A 160 18.81 -14.06 -20.67
C GLY A 160 17.91 -12.93 -21.18
N MET A 161 16.75 -12.72 -20.55
CA MET A 161 15.78 -11.68 -20.90
C MET A 161 15.97 -10.37 -20.12
N ALA A 162 16.87 -10.36 -19.14
CA ALA A 162 17.25 -9.17 -18.39
C ALA A 162 18.53 -8.58 -19.02
N ALA A 163 18.36 -7.65 -19.92
CA ALA A 163 19.44 -6.82 -20.46
C ALA A 163 19.12 -5.35 -20.23
#